data_d4df97cc9fecb20887611e1f98d1cdbf
#
_entry.id   d4df97cc9fecb20887611e1f98d1cdbf
#
_cell.length_a   1.000
_cell.length_b   1.000
_cell.length_c   1.000
_cell.angle_alpha   90.00
_cell.angle_beta   90.00
_cell.angle_gamma   90.00
#
_symmetry.space_group_name_H-M   'P 1'
#
loop_
_entity.id
_entity.type
_entity.pdbx_description
1 polymer ?
#
loop_
_entity_poly.entity_id
_entity_poly.type
_entity_poly.pdbx_seq_one_letter_code
_entity_poly.pdbx_strand_id
1 'polypeptide(L)'
;MTNHIISIMGDLGEFKPEKLDTELSQNIGTMIVAGQHALYQHADYICTNNAEQLDFVVKNKAEKTVVLAPRDQYAKYVFYNKIECVPVFEDLKTYNFDPLDCSQQTLALATACWIGSTVIALFDYLLESKKENPALKAIMKIYPMTQFLLIRGKKSNKVGIFDDMSNVKQIDQTEFVDLNKKYVRKL
;
A
#
# COMPACT_ATOMS: atom_id res chain seq x y z
N MET A 1 -2.42 -12.77 -14.78
CA MET A 1 -2.39 -12.23 -13.40
C MET A 1 -1.14 -12.79 -12.74
N THR A 2 -0.23 -11.94 -12.38
CA THR A 2 1.01 -12.35 -11.69
C THR A 2 0.67 -12.69 -10.24
N ASN A 3 0.98 -13.91 -9.81
CA ASN A 3 0.76 -14.39 -8.43
C ASN A 3 1.78 -13.80 -7.45
N HIS A 4 2.01 -12.50 -7.48
CA HIS A 4 2.90 -11.86 -6.52
C HIS A 4 2.12 -11.06 -5.47
N ILE A 5 2.67 -11.00 -4.28
CA ILE A 5 2.11 -10.22 -3.19
C ILE A 5 2.51 -8.76 -3.38
N ILE A 6 1.55 -7.84 -3.25
CA ILE A 6 1.87 -6.42 -3.07
C ILE A 6 1.91 -6.15 -1.57
N SER A 7 3.03 -5.65 -1.08
CA SER A 7 3.22 -5.23 0.31
C SER A 7 3.09 -3.72 0.42
N ILE A 8 2.22 -3.24 1.29
CA ILE A 8 2.01 -1.81 1.52
C ILE A 8 2.44 -1.47 2.94
N MET A 9 3.34 -0.50 3.08
CA MET A 9 3.76 0.06 4.36
C MET A 9 2.97 1.32 4.67
N GLY A 10 2.22 1.31 5.76
CA GLY A 10 1.42 2.42 6.26
C GLY A 10 2.18 3.32 7.24
N ASP A 11 1.49 3.84 8.26
CA ASP A 11 1.95 5.01 9.03
C ASP A 11 2.12 4.78 10.54
N LEU A 12 1.87 3.58 11.07
CA LEU A 12 1.96 3.31 12.51
C LEU A 12 3.40 3.23 13.06
N GLY A 13 4.39 2.94 12.21
CA GLY A 13 5.80 2.87 12.60
C GLY A 13 6.19 1.65 13.45
N GLU A 14 5.34 0.63 13.52
CA GLU A 14 5.67 -0.64 14.18
C GLU A 14 6.60 -1.51 13.33
N PHE A 15 6.52 -1.37 12.02
CA PHE A 15 7.35 -2.07 11.03
C PHE A 15 8.33 -1.11 10.38
N LYS A 16 9.48 -1.65 9.99
CA LYS A 16 10.48 -0.91 9.22
C LYS A 16 10.59 -1.53 7.84
N PRO A 17 10.45 -0.73 6.75
CA PRO A 17 10.55 -1.24 5.39
C PRO A 17 11.88 -1.98 5.14
N GLU A 18 12.99 -1.47 5.69
CA GLU A 18 14.33 -2.06 5.52
C GLU A 18 14.41 -3.47 6.13
N LYS A 19 13.72 -3.67 7.27
CA LYS A 19 13.69 -4.99 7.92
C LYS A 19 12.83 -5.95 7.13
N LEU A 20 11.67 -5.51 6.64
CA LEU A 20 10.81 -6.33 5.81
C LEU A 20 11.51 -6.70 4.51
N ASP A 21 12.17 -5.74 3.85
CA ASP A 21 12.96 -5.96 2.66
C ASP A 21 14.04 -7.02 2.88
N THR A 22 14.75 -6.98 4.01
CA THR A 22 15.74 -7.99 4.38
C THR A 22 15.12 -9.38 4.63
N GLU A 23 14.00 -9.45 5.32
CA GLU A 23 13.31 -10.71 5.65
C GLU A 23 12.67 -11.36 4.41
N LEU A 24 12.25 -10.55 3.44
CA LEU A 24 11.60 -10.98 2.21
C LEU A 24 12.54 -11.02 1.01
N SER A 25 13.82 -10.67 1.18
CA SER A 25 14.81 -10.25 0.18
C SER A 25 15.05 -11.16 -1.02
N GLN A 26 14.44 -12.31 -1.09
CA GLN A 26 14.61 -13.19 -2.24
C GLN A 26 13.40 -13.33 -3.16
N ASN A 27 12.25 -12.76 -2.79
CA ASN A 27 11.01 -12.95 -3.57
C ASN A 27 9.93 -11.94 -3.20
N ILE A 28 10.29 -10.70 -3.18
CA ILE A 28 9.36 -9.64 -2.91
C ILE A 28 8.58 -9.38 -4.18
N GLY A 29 7.28 -9.38 -4.05
CA GLY A 29 6.43 -8.72 -4.98
C GLY A 29 6.69 -7.21 -4.98
N THR A 30 5.72 -6.45 -5.40
CA THR A 30 5.80 -4.98 -5.41
C THR A 30 5.69 -4.42 -4.00
N MET A 31 6.58 -3.51 -3.63
CA MET A 31 6.50 -2.75 -2.38
C MET A 31 5.98 -1.35 -2.65
N ILE A 32 4.89 -0.99 -1.99
CA ILE A 32 4.33 0.37 -1.98
C ILE A 32 4.53 0.97 -0.59
N VAL A 33 5.00 2.20 -0.51
CA VAL A 33 5.14 2.92 0.76
C VAL A 33 4.27 4.17 0.78
N ALA A 34 3.79 4.52 1.97
CA ALA A 34 2.95 5.69 2.20
C ALA A 34 3.29 6.32 3.56
N GLY A 35 2.77 7.53 3.81
CA GLY A 35 2.93 8.21 5.08
C GLY A 35 4.39 8.44 5.45
N GLN A 36 4.78 8.12 6.67
CA GLN A 36 6.16 8.31 7.17
C GLN A 36 7.21 7.49 6.40
N HIS A 37 6.81 6.41 5.72
CA HIS A 37 7.72 5.60 4.94
C HIS A 37 7.90 6.10 3.50
N ALA A 38 7.26 7.19 3.10
CA ALA A 38 7.41 7.79 1.77
C ALA A 38 8.86 8.18 1.42
N LEU A 39 9.73 8.31 2.41
CA LEU A 39 11.16 8.59 2.22
C LEU A 39 12.01 7.33 2.00
N TYR A 40 11.42 6.15 2.04
CA TYR A 40 12.13 4.90 1.79
C TYR A 40 12.44 4.72 0.30
N GLN A 41 13.72 4.83 -0.05
CA GLN A 41 14.18 4.94 -1.44
C GLN A 41 14.13 3.62 -2.24
N HIS A 42 14.00 2.48 -1.59
CA HIS A 42 14.01 1.16 -2.24
C HIS A 42 12.61 0.60 -2.54
N ALA A 43 11.55 1.36 -2.27
CA ALA A 43 10.21 1.00 -2.68
C ALA A 43 10.06 0.99 -4.21
N ASP A 44 9.15 0.17 -4.71
CA ASP A 44 8.79 0.20 -6.14
C ASP A 44 7.89 1.39 -6.44
N TYR A 45 6.96 1.69 -5.53
CA TYR A 45 6.06 2.84 -5.61
C TYR A 45 6.04 3.64 -4.33
N ILE A 46 5.94 4.95 -4.46
CA ILE A 46 5.73 5.88 -3.35
C ILE A 46 4.44 6.63 -3.60
N CYS A 47 3.51 6.54 -2.64
CA CYS A 47 2.24 7.26 -2.66
C CYS A 47 2.28 8.37 -1.60
N THR A 48 2.24 9.63 -2.02
CA THR A 48 2.11 10.75 -1.10
C THR A 48 1.28 11.87 -1.71
N ASN A 49 0.38 12.44 -0.93
CA ASN A 49 -0.38 13.65 -1.24
C ASN A 49 0.14 14.89 -0.46
N ASN A 50 1.22 14.72 0.30
CA ASN A 50 1.90 15.82 1.00
C ASN A 50 2.90 16.49 0.06
N ALA A 51 2.70 17.79 -0.24
CA ALA A 51 3.51 18.55 -1.18
C ALA A 51 4.99 18.65 -0.77
N GLU A 52 5.29 18.81 0.52
CA GLU A 52 6.66 18.90 1.01
C GLU A 52 7.38 17.56 0.90
N GLN A 53 6.71 16.46 1.26
CA GLN A 53 7.24 15.12 1.05
C GLN A 53 7.45 14.83 -0.42
N LEU A 54 6.53 15.24 -1.28
CA LEU A 54 6.63 15.02 -2.72
C LEU A 54 7.86 15.70 -3.31
N ASP A 55 8.11 16.97 -2.96
CA ASP A 55 9.31 17.71 -3.37
C ASP A 55 10.61 17.00 -2.95
N PHE A 56 10.65 16.49 -1.73
CA PHE A 56 11.80 15.76 -1.22
C PHE A 56 11.99 14.41 -1.93
N VAL A 57 10.93 13.62 -2.03
CA VAL A 57 10.96 12.27 -2.60
C VAL A 57 11.39 12.31 -4.07
N VAL A 58 10.81 13.23 -4.86
CA VAL A 58 11.14 13.36 -6.30
C VAL A 58 12.63 13.62 -6.53
N LYS A 59 13.27 14.38 -5.64
CA LYS A 59 14.70 14.72 -5.74
C LYS A 59 15.63 13.63 -5.23
N ASN A 60 15.17 12.77 -4.31
CA ASN A 60 16.02 11.84 -3.56
C ASN A 60 15.67 10.36 -3.76
N LYS A 61 14.60 10.02 -4.49
CA LYS A 61 14.19 8.63 -4.72
C LYS A 61 15.24 7.83 -5.51
N ALA A 62 15.21 6.52 -5.36
CA ALA A 62 15.98 5.64 -6.24
C ALA A 62 15.49 5.76 -7.69
N GLU A 63 16.39 5.55 -8.66
CA GLU A 63 16.09 5.70 -10.09
C GLU A 63 14.93 4.81 -10.55
N LYS A 64 14.83 3.59 -10.01
CA LYS A 64 13.79 2.61 -10.34
C LYS A 64 12.43 2.92 -9.73
N THR A 65 12.37 3.70 -8.66
CA THR A 65 11.16 3.97 -7.88
C THR A 65 10.21 4.89 -8.62
N VAL A 66 8.96 4.50 -8.73
CA VAL A 66 7.88 5.32 -9.28
C VAL A 66 7.22 6.13 -8.16
N VAL A 67 7.10 7.43 -8.34
CA VAL A 67 6.36 8.31 -7.42
C VAL A 67 5.01 8.64 -8.04
N LEU A 68 3.94 8.36 -7.31
CA LEU A 68 2.58 8.69 -7.73
C LEU A 68 2.20 10.06 -7.17
N ALA A 69 2.21 11.06 -8.05
CA ALA A 69 1.87 12.43 -7.70
C ALA A 69 0.38 12.70 -7.91
N PRO A 70 -0.30 13.40 -6.98
CA PRO A 70 -1.65 13.89 -7.19
C PRO A 70 -1.75 14.72 -8.48
N ARG A 71 -2.90 14.65 -9.15
CA ARG A 71 -3.09 15.23 -10.48
C ARG A 71 -2.83 16.73 -10.54
N ASP A 72 -3.22 17.47 -9.51
CA ASP A 72 -3.02 18.90 -9.37
C ASP A 72 -1.54 19.29 -9.21
N GLN A 73 -0.71 18.37 -8.73
CA GLN A 73 0.72 18.58 -8.51
C GLN A 73 1.60 17.95 -9.59
N TYR A 74 1.07 17.00 -10.35
CA TYR A 74 1.84 16.23 -11.35
C TYR A 74 2.54 17.12 -12.37
N ALA A 75 1.88 18.16 -12.86
CA ALA A 75 2.44 19.09 -13.87
C ALA A 75 3.77 19.75 -13.42
N LYS A 76 3.97 19.93 -12.10
CA LYS A 76 5.19 20.49 -11.52
C LYS A 76 6.38 19.53 -11.67
N TYR A 77 6.12 18.23 -11.75
CA TYR A 77 7.15 17.18 -11.71
C TYR A 77 7.29 16.37 -13.00
N VAL A 78 6.55 16.72 -14.04
CA VAL A 78 6.51 15.97 -15.32
C VAL A 78 7.89 15.77 -15.98
N PHE A 79 8.85 16.63 -15.68
CA PHE A 79 10.22 16.54 -16.22
C PHE A 79 11.13 15.60 -15.41
N TYR A 80 10.68 15.12 -14.27
CA TYR A 80 11.43 14.17 -13.46
C TYR A 80 11.15 12.74 -13.93
N ASN A 81 12.19 11.91 -13.94
CA ASN A 81 12.04 10.50 -14.30
C ASN A 81 11.19 9.72 -13.31
N LYS A 82 10.36 8.80 -13.81
CA LYS A 82 9.52 7.91 -12.98
C LYS A 82 8.56 8.66 -12.03
N ILE A 83 8.03 9.76 -12.49
CA ILE A 83 6.90 10.41 -11.82
C ILE A 83 5.66 10.12 -12.66
N GLU A 84 4.63 9.60 -12.05
CA GLU A 84 3.37 9.26 -12.69
C GLU A 84 2.22 9.97 -11.96
N CYS A 85 1.19 10.32 -12.71
CA CYS A 85 -0.03 10.83 -12.10
C CYS A 85 -0.77 9.70 -11.40
N VAL A 86 -1.32 9.97 -10.22
CA VAL A 86 -2.23 9.04 -9.58
C VAL A 86 -3.32 8.62 -10.57
N PRO A 87 -3.54 7.31 -10.77
CA PRO A 87 -4.51 6.83 -11.75
C PRO A 87 -5.94 7.25 -11.39
N VAL A 88 -6.80 7.24 -12.39
CA VAL A 88 -8.25 7.37 -12.17
C VAL A 88 -8.78 6.00 -11.77
N PHE A 89 -9.28 5.89 -10.56
CA PHE A 89 -9.85 4.65 -10.05
C PHE A 89 -11.32 4.54 -10.46
N GLU A 90 -11.59 4.10 -11.69
CA GLU A 90 -12.95 4.02 -12.25
C GLU A 90 -13.89 3.17 -11.35
N ASP A 91 -13.37 2.05 -10.82
CA ASP A 91 -14.14 1.14 -9.96
C ASP A 91 -14.53 1.79 -8.63
N LEU A 92 -13.82 2.83 -8.21
CA LEU A 92 -14.06 3.54 -6.94
C LEU A 92 -14.96 4.77 -7.09
N LYS A 93 -15.26 5.22 -8.30
CA LYS A 93 -16.08 6.43 -8.56
C LYS A 93 -17.47 6.35 -7.91
N THR A 94 -18.09 5.19 -7.92
CA THR A 94 -19.41 4.97 -7.33
C THR A 94 -19.45 5.15 -5.81
N TYR A 95 -18.29 5.20 -5.15
CA TYR A 95 -18.14 5.36 -3.69
C TYR A 95 -17.67 6.74 -3.29
N ASN A 96 -17.75 7.72 -4.20
CA ASN A 96 -17.26 9.10 -3.97
C ASN A 96 -15.80 9.13 -3.49
N PHE A 97 -14.98 8.18 -3.97
CA PHE A 97 -13.56 8.14 -3.63
C PHE A 97 -12.83 9.26 -4.36
N ASP A 98 -12.29 10.21 -3.59
CA ASP A 98 -11.41 11.26 -4.09
C ASP A 98 -9.96 10.96 -3.67
N PRO A 99 -9.06 10.67 -4.62
CA PRO A 99 -7.64 10.45 -4.33
C PRO A 99 -6.95 11.64 -3.65
N LEU A 100 -7.47 12.85 -3.81
CA LEU A 100 -6.91 14.07 -3.22
C LEU A 100 -7.34 14.29 -1.77
N ASP A 101 -8.53 13.79 -1.40
CA ASP A 101 -9.12 13.93 -0.06
C ASP A 101 -9.02 12.65 0.79
N CYS A 102 -8.34 11.63 0.31
CA CYS A 102 -8.11 10.42 1.09
C CYS A 102 -6.75 10.44 1.81
N SER A 103 -6.60 9.58 2.83
CA SER A 103 -5.28 9.39 3.45
C SER A 103 -4.29 8.75 2.47
N GLN A 104 -3.00 8.96 2.72
CA GLN A 104 -1.94 8.33 1.91
C GLN A 104 -2.02 6.80 1.95
N GLN A 105 -2.45 6.22 3.07
CA GLN A 105 -2.66 4.78 3.22
C GLN A 105 -3.81 4.28 2.33
N THR A 106 -4.92 5.02 2.32
CA THR A 106 -6.07 4.71 1.46
C THR A 106 -5.70 4.82 -0.02
N LEU A 107 -4.91 5.83 -0.39
CA LEU A 107 -4.38 5.99 -1.74
C LEU A 107 -3.48 4.81 -2.14
N ALA A 108 -2.59 4.38 -1.25
CA ALA A 108 -1.70 3.25 -1.49
C ALA A 108 -2.48 1.94 -1.69
N LEU A 109 -3.54 1.71 -0.90
CA LEU A 109 -4.42 0.55 -1.06
C LEU A 109 -5.15 0.58 -2.41
N ALA A 110 -5.74 1.72 -2.78
CA ALA A 110 -6.42 1.89 -4.06
C ALA A 110 -5.45 1.63 -5.23
N THR A 111 -4.22 2.13 -5.13
CA THR A 111 -3.16 1.91 -6.11
C THR A 111 -2.80 0.43 -6.23
N ALA A 112 -2.63 -0.28 -5.12
CA ALA A 112 -2.34 -1.71 -5.12
C ALA A 112 -3.45 -2.53 -5.80
N CYS A 113 -4.69 -2.20 -5.52
CA CYS A 113 -5.85 -2.81 -6.18
C CYS A 113 -5.86 -2.53 -7.69
N TRP A 114 -5.54 -1.31 -8.08
CA TRP A 114 -5.47 -0.91 -9.49
C TRP A 114 -4.34 -1.64 -10.25
N ILE A 115 -3.18 -1.86 -9.62
CA ILE A 115 -2.08 -2.65 -10.18
C ILE A 115 -2.53 -4.11 -10.43
N GLY A 116 -3.48 -4.61 -9.66
CA GLY A 116 -4.16 -5.88 -9.94
C GLY A 116 -3.48 -7.11 -9.34
N SER A 117 -3.11 -7.08 -8.08
CA SER A 117 -2.63 -8.26 -7.35
C SER A 117 -3.78 -9.10 -6.80
N THR A 118 -3.55 -10.41 -6.71
CA THR A 118 -4.49 -11.34 -6.04
C THR A 118 -4.32 -11.36 -4.53
N VAL A 119 -3.18 -10.88 -4.02
CA VAL A 119 -2.89 -10.79 -2.58
C VAL A 119 -2.23 -9.45 -2.27
N ILE A 120 -2.80 -8.71 -1.33
CA ILE A 120 -2.28 -7.43 -0.84
C ILE A 120 -2.06 -7.54 0.66
N ALA A 121 -0.82 -7.32 1.10
CA ALA A 121 -0.44 -7.30 2.51
C ALA A 121 -0.29 -5.86 3.00
N LEU A 122 -0.99 -5.51 4.07
CA LEU A 122 -1.02 -4.18 4.66
C LEU A 122 -0.28 -4.20 6.00
N PHE A 123 0.81 -3.47 6.07
CA PHE A 123 1.63 -3.27 7.27
C PHE A 123 1.41 -1.87 7.81
N ASP A 124 1.44 -1.70 9.12
CA ASP A 124 1.35 -0.40 9.78
C ASP A 124 0.10 0.42 9.42
N TYR A 125 -1.00 -0.23 9.09
CA TYR A 125 -2.25 0.47 8.83
C TYR A 125 -2.94 0.87 10.14
N LEU A 126 -3.44 2.10 10.18
CA LEU A 126 -4.19 2.65 11.31
C LEU A 126 -5.63 2.09 11.31
N LEU A 127 -5.77 0.80 11.61
CA LEU A 127 -7.03 0.08 11.54
C LEU A 127 -8.05 0.49 12.60
N GLU A 128 -7.65 1.24 13.62
CA GLU A 128 -8.53 1.76 14.66
C GLU A 128 -9.15 3.14 14.31
N SER A 129 -8.73 3.74 13.19
CA SER A 129 -9.24 5.04 12.77
C SER A 129 -10.68 4.95 12.29
N LYS A 130 -11.60 5.57 13.03
CA LYS A 130 -13.03 5.70 12.64
C LYS A 130 -13.21 6.45 11.32
N LYS A 131 -12.26 7.30 10.93
CA LYS A 131 -12.32 8.09 9.69
C LYS A 131 -11.88 7.25 8.48
N GLU A 132 -10.83 6.44 8.61
CA GLU A 132 -10.22 5.71 7.49
C GLU A 132 -10.84 4.35 7.21
N ASN A 133 -11.28 3.66 8.25
CA ASN A 133 -11.84 2.32 8.15
C ASN A 133 -13.00 2.18 7.14
N PRO A 134 -13.95 3.11 7.03
CA PRO A 134 -15.01 3.02 6.03
C PRO A 134 -14.48 3.04 4.60
N ALA A 135 -13.47 3.88 4.31
CA ALA A 135 -12.87 3.97 2.97
C ALA A 135 -12.08 2.70 2.62
N LEU A 136 -11.25 2.19 3.56
CA LEU A 136 -10.51 0.93 3.39
C LEU A 136 -11.48 -0.23 3.16
N LYS A 137 -12.53 -0.33 3.97
CA LYS A 137 -13.55 -1.39 3.85
C LYS A 137 -14.30 -1.30 2.52
N ALA A 138 -14.63 -0.09 2.06
CA ALA A 138 -15.28 0.12 0.77
C ALA A 138 -14.39 -0.37 -0.39
N ILE A 139 -13.11 0.00 -0.39
CA ILE A 139 -12.15 -0.46 -1.40
C ILE A 139 -12.07 -1.99 -1.39
N MET A 140 -11.86 -2.62 -0.23
CA MET A 140 -11.73 -4.07 -0.13
C MET A 140 -12.98 -4.83 -0.59
N LYS A 141 -14.18 -4.26 -0.42
CA LYS A 141 -15.44 -4.85 -0.92
C LYS A 141 -15.56 -4.84 -2.43
N ILE A 142 -14.98 -3.83 -3.11
CA ILE A 142 -15.02 -3.72 -4.57
C ILE A 142 -14.14 -4.78 -5.23
N TYR A 143 -13.11 -5.27 -4.54
CA TYR A 143 -12.17 -6.27 -5.03
C TYR A 143 -12.33 -7.62 -4.30
N PRO A 144 -13.48 -8.31 -4.46
CA PRO A 144 -13.78 -9.53 -3.70
C PRO A 144 -12.85 -10.70 -4.02
N MET A 145 -12.19 -10.68 -5.20
CA MET A 145 -11.23 -11.71 -5.62
C MET A 145 -9.82 -11.45 -5.13
N THR A 146 -9.55 -10.28 -4.53
CA THR A 146 -8.27 -9.94 -3.91
C THR A 146 -8.31 -10.31 -2.43
N GLN A 147 -7.31 -11.07 -1.98
CA GLN A 147 -7.13 -11.35 -0.56
C GLN A 147 -6.33 -10.24 0.10
N PHE A 148 -6.88 -9.66 1.14
CA PHE A 148 -6.21 -8.64 1.95
C PHE A 148 -5.70 -9.24 3.23
N LEU A 149 -4.39 -9.12 3.47
CA LEU A 149 -3.71 -9.56 4.68
C LEU A 149 -3.39 -8.35 5.55
N LEU A 150 -4.09 -8.20 6.66
CA LEU A 150 -3.80 -7.15 7.63
C LEU A 150 -2.73 -7.67 8.59
N ILE A 151 -1.50 -7.18 8.42
CA ILE A 151 -0.34 -7.66 9.20
C ILE A 151 -0.29 -6.89 10.52
N ARG A 152 -0.49 -7.59 11.61
CA ARG A 152 -0.50 -7.01 12.95
C ARG A 152 0.91 -6.97 13.53
N GLY A 153 1.27 -5.83 14.11
CA GLY A 153 2.42 -5.71 14.98
C GLY A 153 2.20 -6.42 16.33
N LYS A 154 3.26 -6.53 17.10
CA LYS A 154 3.21 -7.18 18.43
C LYS A 154 2.29 -6.47 19.43
N LYS A 155 2.03 -5.17 19.22
CA LYS A 155 1.24 -4.33 20.12
C LYS A 155 -0.19 -4.10 19.62
N SER A 156 -0.51 -4.50 18.39
CA SER A 156 -1.81 -4.21 17.79
C SER A 156 -2.82 -5.33 18.09
N ASN A 157 -4.02 -4.93 18.49
CA ASN A 157 -5.13 -5.85 18.72
C ASN A 157 -5.83 -6.22 17.40
N LYS A 158 -6.54 -7.34 17.41
CA LYS A 158 -7.42 -7.69 16.29
C LYS A 158 -8.56 -6.67 16.20
N VAL A 159 -8.82 -6.19 14.99
CA VAL A 159 -9.85 -5.18 14.72
C VAL A 159 -11.08 -5.83 14.10
N GLY A 160 -12.19 -5.87 14.84
CA GLY A 160 -13.41 -6.57 14.45
C GLY A 160 -14.18 -5.97 13.26
N ILE A 161 -13.83 -4.75 12.82
CA ILE A 161 -14.55 -4.06 11.73
C ILE A 161 -14.52 -4.80 10.38
N PHE A 162 -13.56 -5.71 10.20
CA PHE A 162 -13.38 -6.49 8.97
C PHE A 162 -13.84 -7.96 9.12
N ASP A 163 -14.40 -8.36 10.27
CA ASP A 163 -14.78 -9.76 10.54
C ASP A 163 -15.92 -10.27 9.63
N ASP A 164 -16.68 -9.36 9.02
CA ASP A 164 -17.73 -9.67 8.05
C ASP A 164 -17.22 -9.83 6.61
N MET A 165 -15.91 -9.74 6.39
CA MET A 165 -15.29 -9.76 5.06
C MET A 165 -14.51 -11.05 4.84
N SER A 166 -14.99 -11.91 3.95
CA SER A 166 -14.36 -13.22 3.65
C SER A 166 -13.00 -13.10 2.96
N ASN A 167 -12.73 -11.97 2.29
CA ASN A 167 -11.48 -11.68 1.59
C ASN A 167 -10.45 -10.93 2.44
N VAL A 168 -10.72 -10.72 3.74
CA VAL A 168 -9.79 -10.06 4.66
C VAL A 168 -9.35 -11.03 5.74
N LYS A 169 -8.05 -11.15 5.95
CA LYS A 169 -7.45 -11.98 7.02
C LYS A 169 -6.49 -11.15 7.84
N GLN A 170 -6.60 -11.23 9.15
CA GLN A 170 -5.66 -10.61 10.09
C GLN A 170 -4.66 -11.66 10.57
N ILE A 171 -3.38 -11.43 10.30
CA ILE A 171 -2.28 -12.35 10.61
C ILE A 171 -1.15 -11.60 11.30
N ASP A 172 -0.26 -12.33 11.97
CA ASP A 172 0.98 -11.74 12.48
C ASP A 172 2.12 -11.78 11.44
N GLN A 173 3.22 -11.10 11.74
CA GLN A 173 4.38 -11.03 10.85
C GLN A 173 4.98 -12.41 10.57
N THR A 174 5.02 -13.30 11.54
CA THR A 174 5.60 -14.64 11.37
C THR A 174 4.78 -15.47 10.39
N GLU A 175 3.45 -15.44 10.57
CA GLU A 175 2.51 -16.12 9.67
C GLU A 175 2.63 -15.56 8.23
N PHE A 176 2.81 -14.23 8.10
CA PHE A 176 3.03 -13.61 6.79
C PHE A 176 4.33 -14.10 6.11
N VAL A 177 5.45 -14.13 6.83
CA VAL A 177 6.73 -14.62 6.28
C VAL A 177 6.61 -16.08 5.81
N ASP A 178 5.92 -16.91 6.57
CA ASP A 178 5.70 -18.32 6.20
C ASP A 178 4.78 -18.47 4.98
N LEU A 179 3.75 -17.64 4.89
CA LEU A 179 2.89 -17.57 3.70
C LEU A 179 3.68 -17.12 2.46
N ASN A 180 4.46 -16.06 2.58
CA ASN A 180 5.27 -15.53 1.48
C ASN A 180 6.23 -16.60 0.93
N LYS A 181 6.91 -17.35 1.79
CA LYS A 181 7.77 -18.48 1.38
C LYS A 181 7.02 -19.54 0.56
N LYS A 182 5.75 -19.79 0.87
CA LYS A 182 4.92 -20.75 0.12
C LYS A 182 4.52 -20.25 -1.25
N TYR A 183 4.26 -18.95 -1.39
CA TYR A 183 3.94 -18.34 -2.71
C TYR A 183 5.14 -18.40 -3.65
N VAL A 184 6.34 -18.16 -3.13
CA VAL A 184 7.60 -18.20 -3.87
C VAL A 184 7.96 -19.59 -4.41
N ARG A 185 7.70 -20.64 -3.64
CA ARG A 185 8.04 -22.02 -4.05
C ARG A 185 7.14 -22.56 -5.19
N LYS A 186 6.13 -21.81 -5.61
CA LYS A 186 5.20 -22.19 -6.67
C LYS A 186 5.47 -21.49 -8.01
N LEU A 187 6.50 -20.65 -8.07
CA LEU A 187 7.01 -20.01 -9.28
C LEU A 187 8.24 -20.74 -9.79
#